data_9e902ff39da8127a4719263849b1e19c
#
_entry.id   9e902ff39da8127a4719263849b1e19c
#
_cell.length_a   1.000
_cell.length_b   1.000
_cell.length_c   1.000
_cell.angle_alpha   90.00
_cell.angle_beta   90.00
_cell.angle_gamma   90.00
#
_symmetry.space_group_name_H-M   'P 1'
#
loop_
_entity.id
_entity.type
_entity.pdbx_description
1 polymer ?
#
loop_
_entity_poly.entity_id
_entity_poly.type
_entity_poly.pdbx_seq_one_letter_code
_entity_poly.pdbx_strand_id
1 'polypeptide(L)'
;PSQIEDVVGESESTVFLISASGLASLDIYWENDTAVSTPVFPASIDTAGGAFPSEASWNANTPGVLTIQLIPFPVAGTNRATIASGTIYTFGFPTSSNSNQSLAGTLANGQIMGGGCASSNTPRHCKVTITGLSGQYYIRLKSTYDPVHVTIEGKNGGGARLPFVGAQVLIDATGRANDVTKRIKVYKPIRASASLPSSVLEIGDDLCKRLQSNPVNTTTDSSIASCLPTYV
;
A
#
# COMPACT_ATOMS: atom_id res chain seq x y z
N PRO A 1 -15.25 12.19 4.33
CA PRO A 1 -15.12 12.06 2.86
C PRO A 1 -15.49 10.65 2.41
N SER A 2 -15.98 10.51 1.18
CA SER A 2 -16.32 9.21 0.59
C SER A 2 -15.09 8.53 -0.06
N GLN A 3 -13.95 9.20 -0.06
CA GLN A 3 -12.68 8.72 -0.59
C GLN A 3 -11.53 9.34 0.17
N ILE A 4 -10.39 8.67 0.14
CA ILE A 4 -9.09 9.14 0.62
C ILE A 4 -8.23 9.38 -0.60
N GLU A 5 -7.56 10.53 -0.67
CA GLU A 5 -6.61 10.87 -1.73
C GLU A 5 -5.28 11.27 -1.12
N ASP A 6 -4.19 10.75 -1.69
CA ASP A 6 -2.82 11.08 -1.25
C ASP A 6 -1.81 10.83 -2.37
N VAL A 7 -0.60 11.37 -2.17
CA VAL A 7 0.59 11.04 -2.96
C VAL A 7 1.50 10.19 -2.10
N VAL A 8 1.84 9.02 -2.59
CA VAL A 8 2.80 8.12 -1.95
C VAL A 8 4.12 8.27 -2.69
N GLY A 9 5.10 8.87 -2.02
CA GLY A 9 6.45 9.06 -2.56
C GLY A 9 7.15 7.73 -2.86
N GLU A 10 8.14 7.79 -3.73
CA GLU A 10 9.00 6.64 -3.99
C GLU A 10 9.68 6.18 -2.69
N SER A 11 9.62 4.89 -2.42
CA SER A 11 10.17 4.28 -1.20
C SER A 11 9.60 4.82 0.11
N GLU A 12 8.64 5.74 0.06
CA GLU A 12 7.90 6.23 1.22
C GLU A 12 6.68 5.37 1.51
N SER A 13 6.18 5.46 2.74
CA SER A 13 4.93 4.81 3.10
C SER A 13 3.98 5.76 3.79
N THR A 14 2.71 5.67 3.43
CA THR A 14 1.62 6.42 4.05
C THR A 14 0.68 5.46 4.77
N VAL A 15 0.15 5.89 5.93
CA VAL A 15 -0.77 5.09 6.74
C VAL A 15 -2.07 5.86 6.98
N PHE A 16 -3.20 5.22 6.72
CA PHE A 16 -4.54 5.76 6.99
C PHE A 16 -5.34 4.82 7.86
N LEU A 17 -6.23 5.38 8.67
CA LEU A 17 -7.30 4.63 9.31
C LEU A 17 -8.47 4.46 8.33
N ILE A 18 -8.83 3.22 8.04
CA ILE A 18 -10.01 2.85 7.28
C ILE A 18 -11.11 2.45 8.26
N SER A 19 -12.09 3.31 8.41
CA SER A 19 -13.25 3.09 9.28
C SER A 19 -14.52 3.47 8.53
N ALA A 20 -15.35 2.47 8.23
CA ALA A 20 -16.66 2.66 7.62
C ALA A 20 -17.60 1.55 8.08
N SER A 21 -18.84 1.92 8.43
CA SER A 21 -19.86 0.94 8.83
C SER A 21 -20.28 0.11 7.60
N GLY A 22 -20.24 -1.21 7.72
CA GLY A 22 -20.62 -2.12 6.65
C GLY A 22 -19.57 -2.26 5.53
N LEU A 23 -18.30 -1.95 5.83
CA LEU A 23 -17.20 -2.15 4.88
C LEU A 23 -17.12 -3.61 4.46
N ALA A 24 -17.17 -3.87 3.15
CA ALA A 24 -17.05 -5.19 2.55
C ALA A 24 -15.90 -5.28 1.54
N SER A 25 -15.54 -4.16 0.92
CA SER A 25 -14.41 -4.08 0.00
C SER A 25 -13.78 -2.70 -0.05
N LEU A 26 -12.53 -2.66 -0.52
CA LEU A 26 -11.80 -1.44 -0.86
C LEU A 26 -11.41 -1.48 -2.32
N ASP A 27 -11.74 -0.42 -3.04
CA ASP A 27 -11.17 -0.13 -4.35
C ASP A 27 -10.01 0.84 -4.16
N ILE A 28 -8.85 0.48 -4.63
CA ILE A 28 -7.62 1.26 -4.55
C ILE A 28 -7.19 1.55 -5.97
N TYR A 29 -7.17 2.83 -6.30
CA TYR A 29 -6.79 3.36 -7.61
C TYR A 29 -5.46 4.07 -7.50
N TRP A 30 -4.60 3.97 -8.53
CA TRP A 30 -3.35 4.73 -8.58
C TRP A 30 -2.91 5.05 -10.01
N GLU A 31 -2.06 6.05 -10.13
CA GLU A 31 -1.39 6.48 -11.35
C GLU A 31 -0.07 7.18 -11.01
N ASN A 32 0.75 7.49 -11.99
CA ASN A 32 1.95 8.31 -11.76
C ASN A 32 1.55 9.66 -11.13
N ASP A 33 2.35 10.14 -10.17
CA ASP A 33 2.12 11.46 -9.54
C ASP A 33 2.29 12.59 -10.55
N THR A 34 3.30 12.50 -11.41
CA THR A 34 3.47 13.42 -12.53
C THR A 34 2.64 12.98 -13.72
N ALA A 35 1.91 13.94 -14.32
CA ALA A 35 1.12 13.65 -15.51
C ALA A 35 2.02 13.12 -16.64
N VAL A 36 1.76 11.89 -17.04
CA VAL A 36 2.45 11.22 -18.15
C VAL A 36 1.59 11.32 -19.40
N SER A 37 2.15 11.88 -20.48
CA SER A 37 1.41 12.08 -21.73
C SER A 37 0.96 10.77 -22.39
N THR A 38 1.72 9.70 -22.18
CA THR A 38 1.44 8.38 -22.77
C THR A 38 1.77 7.31 -21.72
N PRO A 39 0.84 7.01 -20.81
CA PRO A 39 1.07 5.96 -19.82
C PRO A 39 1.21 4.59 -20.48
N VAL A 40 2.14 3.79 -19.97
CA VAL A 40 2.44 2.44 -20.46
C VAL A 40 1.97 1.41 -19.44
N PHE A 41 1.14 0.47 -19.88
CA PHE A 41 0.65 -0.61 -19.03
C PHE A 41 1.00 -1.95 -19.68
N PRO A 42 2.04 -2.64 -19.20
CA PRO A 42 2.41 -3.94 -19.71
C PRO A 42 1.28 -4.96 -19.47
N ALA A 43 1.15 -5.96 -20.34
CA ALA A 43 0.17 -7.04 -20.15
C ALA A 43 0.50 -7.90 -18.93
N SER A 44 1.78 -8.04 -18.63
CA SER A 44 2.30 -8.72 -17.44
C SER A 44 3.64 -8.12 -17.05
N ILE A 45 3.99 -8.25 -15.77
CA ILE A 45 5.32 -7.91 -15.28
C ILE A 45 6.05 -9.20 -15.00
N ASP A 46 7.26 -9.29 -15.55
CA ASP A 46 8.09 -10.47 -15.34
C ASP A 46 8.58 -10.50 -13.90
N THR A 47 8.10 -11.48 -13.16
CA THR A 47 8.51 -11.80 -11.81
C THR A 47 9.23 -13.13 -11.74
N ALA A 48 9.87 -13.54 -12.86
CA ALA A 48 10.64 -14.79 -12.94
C ALA A 48 11.68 -14.85 -11.82
N GLY A 49 11.72 -15.98 -11.15
CA GLY A 49 12.61 -16.19 -10.00
C GLY A 49 12.12 -15.56 -8.69
N GLY A 50 10.90 -15.00 -8.64
CA GLY A 50 10.33 -14.43 -7.41
C GLY A 50 10.85 -13.04 -7.05
N ALA A 51 11.61 -12.39 -7.92
CA ALA A 51 12.13 -11.05 -7.74
C ALA A 51 11.30 -10.01 -8.51
N PHE A 52 11.22 -8.81 -7.98
CA PHE A 52 10.72 -7.66 -8.72
C PHE A 52 11.72 -7.25 -9.82
N PRO A 53 11.26 -6.65 -10.93
CA PRO A 53 12.15 -6.06 -11.92
C PRO A 53 13.14 -5.11 -11.29
N SER A 54 14.33 -4.97 -11.87
CA SER A 54 15.27 -3.96 -11.40
C SER A 54 14.74 -2.55 -11.73
N GLU A 55 15.06 -1.58 -10.88
CA GLU A 55 14.70 -0.17 -11.12
C GLU A 55 15.16 0.31 -12.49
N ALA A 56 16.37 -0.04 -12.90
CA ALA A 56 16.92 0.31 -14.21
C ALA A 56 16.12 -0.26 -15.40
N SER A 57 15.34 -1.31 -15.19
CA SER A 57 14.46 -1.90 -16.21
C SER A 57 13.02 -1.38 -16.15
N TRP A 58 12.68 -0.56 -15.15
CA TRP A 58 11.34 0.01 -15.01
C TRP A 58 11.12 1.14 -16.02
N ASN A 59 9.95 1.14 -16.65
CA ASN A 59 9.61 2.21 -17.61
C ASN A 59 9.01 3.40 -16.85
N ALA A 60 9.64 4.56 -16.95
CA ALA A 60 9.22 5.80 -16.28
C ALA A 60 7.77 6.26 -16.63
N ASN A 61 7.18 5.74 -17.70
CA ASN A 61 5.79 6.02 -18.04
C ASN A 61 4.82 4.97 -17.46
N THR A 62 5.32 4.00 -16.69
CA THR A 62 4.52 2.99 -16.00
C THR A 62 4.39 3.39 -14.53
N PRO A 63 3.17 3.45 -13.96
CA PRO A 63 3.02 3.75 -12.54
C PRO A 63 3.82 2.80 -11.65
N GLY A 64 4.27 3.29 -10.50
CA GLY A 64 4.97 2.46 -9.52
C GLY A 64 4.13 1.24 -9.07
N VAL A 65 4.82 0.19 -8.63
CA VAL A 65 4.18 -0.95 -7.97
C VAL A 65 3.70 -0.51 -6.59
N LEU A 66 2.43 -0.73 -6.31
CA LEU A 66 1.83 -0.34 -5.05
C LEU A 66 1.81 -1.53 -4.08
N THR A 67 2.59 -1.45 -3.00
CA THR A 67 2.46 -2.38 -1.87
C THR A 67 1.33 -1.91 -0.97
N ILE A 68 0.38 -2.79 -0.67
CA ILE A 68 -0.80 -2.52 0.12
C ILE A 68 -0.81 -3.49 1.30
N GLN A 69 -0.81 -2.95 2.50
CA GLN A 69 -0.91 -3.73 3.73
C GLN A 69 -2.14 -3.27 4.51
N LEU A 70 -3.08 -4.18 4.73
CA LEU A 70 -4.24 -3.96 5.58
C LEU A 70 -4.01 -4.64 6.91
N ILE A 71 -3.91 -3.85 7.97
CA ILE A 71 -3.67 -4.31 9.34
C ILE A 71 -4.99 -4.16 10.10
N PRO A 72 -5.55 -5.23 10.66
CA PRO A 72 -6.77 -5.13 11.46
C PRO A 72 -6.59 -4.13 12.60
N PHE A 73 -7.60 -3.28 12.80
CA PHE A 73 -7.57 -2.33 13.91
C PHE A 73 -7.59 -3.10 15.24
N PRO A 74 -6.65 -2.85 16.16
CA PRO A 74 -6.59 -3.57 17.41
C PRO A 74 -7.79 -3.20 18.30
N VAL A 75 -8.49 -4.21 18.79
CA VAL A 75 -9.56 -4.09 19.78
C VAL A 75 -9.12 -4.75 21.09
N ALA A 76 -9.88 -4.55 22.16
CA ALA A 76 -9.58 -5.17 23.45
C ALA A 76 -9.41 -6.70 23.30
N GLY A 77 -8.31 -7.24 23.82
CA GLY A 77 -7.96 -8.66 23.69
C GLY A 77 -7.17 -9.04 22.42
N THR A 78 -6.95 -8.11 21.49
CA THR A 78 -6.11 -8.38 20.32
C THR A 78 -4.64 -8.58 20.74
N ASN A 79 -4.03 -9.64 20.27
CA ASN A 79 -2.61 -9.92 20.47
C ASN A 79 -1.84 -9.87 19.13
N ARG A 80 -0.51 -9.93 19.20
CA ARG A 80 0.36 -9.85 18.02
C ARG A 80 0.06 -10.95 16.99
N ALA A 81 -0.21 -12.16 17.43
CA ALA A 81 -0.50 -13.28 16.53
C ALA A 81 -1.81 -13.05 15.76
N THR A 82 -2.84 -12.56 16.45
CA THR A 82 -4.12 -12.20 15.81
C THR A 82 -3.96 -11.08 14.77
N ILE A 83 -3.16 -10.05 15.09
CA ILE A 83 -2.88 -8.98 14.12
C ILE A 83 -2.13 -9.56 12.93
N ALA A 84 -1.07 -10.34 13.16
CA ALA A 84 -0.26 -10.90 12.09
C ALA A 84 -1.09 -11.82 11.16
N SER A 85 -1.92 -12.70 11.73
CA SER A 85 -2.77 -13.60 10.93
C SER A 85 -3.89 -12.90 10.18
N GLY A 86 -4.39 -11.76 10.70
CA GLY A 86 -5.42 -10.96 10.07
C GLY A 86 -4.89 -9.88 9.10
N THR A 87 -3.57 -9.70 9.03
CA THR A 87 -2.96 -8.73 8.12
C THR A 87 -2.96 -9.26 6.70
N ILE A 88 -3.49 -8.46 5.77
CA ILE A 88 -3.53 -8.77 4.34
C ILE A 88 -2.41 -7.99 3.66
N TYR A 89 -1.55 -8.71 2.91
CA TYR A 89 -0.55 -8.13 2.03
C TYR A 89 -1.00 -8.28 0.59
N THR A 90 -1.00 -7.20 -0.16
CA THR A 90 -1.34 -7.20 -1.57
C THR A 90 -0.38 -6.29 -2.32
N PHE A 91 0.04 -6.74 -3.49
CA PHE A 91 0.83 -5.93 -4.41
C PHE A 91 -0.04 -5.60 -5.62
N GLY A 92 -0.21 -4.32 -5.91
CA GLY A 92 -0.85 -3.81 -7.11
C GLY A 92 0.17 -3.58 -8.21
N PHE A 93 0.18 -4.44 -9.23
CA PHE A 93 1.03 -4.24 -10.40
C PHE A 93 0.31 -3.42 -11.46
N PRO A 94 0.97 -2.42 -12.07
CA PRO A 94 0.37 -1.56 -13.09
C PRO A 94 0.28 -2.27 -14.46
N THR A 95 -0.49 -3.35 -14.52
CA THR A 95 -0.70 -4.15 -15.73
C THR A 95 -2.05 -3.85 -16.38
N SER A 96 -2.16 -4.00 -17.70
CA SER A 96 -3.43 -3.87 -18.43
C SER A 96 -4.42 -5.01 -18.14
N SER A 97 -3.94 -6.11 -17.56
CA SER A 97 -4.76 -7.22 -17.09
C SER A 97 -4.95 -7.14 -15.58
N ASN A 98 -6.17 -7.35 -15.10
CA ASN A 98 -6.50 -7.47 -13.68
C ASN A 98 -6.42 -8.92 -13.16
N SER A 99 -5.82 -9.82 -13.93
CA SER A 99 -5.59 -11.19 -13.49
C SER A 99 -4.58 -11.23 -12.32
N ASN A 100 -4.83 -12.12 -11.37
CA ASN A 100 -3.87 -12.39 -10.31
C ASN A 100 -2.55 -12.85 -10.93
N GLN A 101 -1.46 -12.22 -10.52
CA GLN A 101 -0.12 -12.62 -10.92
C GLN A 101 0.49 -13.44 -9.79
N SER A 102 1.18 -14.51 -10.15
CA SER A 102 1.86 -15.38 -9.19
C SER A 102 3.32 -14.95 -9.07
N LEU A 103 3.74 -14.53 -7.88
CA LEU A 103 5.17 -14.56 -7.55
C LEU A 103 5.58 -16.01 -7.26
N ALA A 104 6.69 -16.44 -7.83
CA ALA A 104 7.32 -17.68 -7.43
C ALA A 104 7.86 -17.51 -5.99
N GLY A 105 7.05 -17.89 -5.00
CA GLY A 105 7.35 -17.79 -3.58
C GLY A 105 6.06 -17.64 -2.77
N THR A 106 5.99 -18.31 -1.65
CA THR A 106 4.83 -18.26 -0.77
C THR A 106 4.91 -16.96 0.06
N LEU A 107 4.26 -15.89 -0.43
CA LEU A 107 3.97 -14.78 0.45
C LEU A 107 2.90 -15.25 1.44
N ALA A 108 3.27 -15.38 2.71
CA ALA A 108 2.29 -15.65 3.76
C ALA A 108 1.21 -14.55 3.72
N ASN A 109 -0.03 -14.93 3.39
CA ASN A 109 -1.20 -14.05 3.28
C ASN A 109 -1.07 -12.90 2.24
N GLY A 110 -0.23 -13.04 1.22
CA GLY A 110 -0.06 -12.02 0.17
C GLY A 110 -0.57 -12.47 -1.18
N GLN A 111 -1.14 -11.53 -1.94
CA GLN A 111 -1.53 -11.70 -3.32
C GLN A 111 -0.88 -10.64 -4.20
N ILE A 112 -0.52 -11.03 -5.42
CA ILE A 112 -0.15 -10.07 -6.45
C ILE A 112 -1.33 -9.93 -7.37
N MET A 113 -1.80 -8.72 -7.52
CA MET A 113 -2.97 -8.40 -8.33
C MET A 113 -2.55 -7.51 -9.49
N GLY A 114 -3.01 -7.86 -10.67
CA GLY A 114 -2.95 -6.95 -11.80
C GLY A 114 -3.84 -5.74 -11.55
N GLY A 115 -3.37 -4.55 -11.92
CA GLY A 115 -4.08 -3.31 -11.67
C GLY A 115 -5.21 -3.00 -12.65
N GLY A 116 -5.46 -3.84 -13.66
CA GLY A 116 -6.48 -3.57 -14.67
C GLY A 116 -6.33 -2.16 -15.28
N CYS A 117 -5.09 -1.75 -15.57
CA CYS A 117 -4.79 -0.38 -15.94
C CYS A 117 -5.24 -0.05 -17.37
N ALA A 118 -5.85 1.11 -17.53
CA ALA A 118 -6.20 1.67 -18.83
C ALA A 118 -6.23 3.20 -18.73
N SER A 119 -5.81 3.90 -19.79
CA SER A 119 -5.82 5.37 -19.84
C SER A 119 -7.24 5.97 -19.70
N SER A 120 -8.27 5.18 -20.00
CA SER A 120 -9.68 5.58 -19.86
C SER A 120 -10.26 5.37 -18.45
N ASN A 121 -9.54 4.71 -17.54
CA ASN A 121 -10.04 4.48 -16.19
C ASN A 121 -10.09 5.78 -15.38
N THR A 122 -11.08 5.88 -14.50
CA THR A 122 -11.25 6.97 -13.56
C THR A 122 -11.56 6.42 -12.16
N PRO A 123 -11.10 7.07 -11.08
CA PRO A 123 -10.40 8.37 -11.03
C PRO A 123 -8.91 8.29 -11.40
N ARG A 124 -8.32 7.11 -11.46
CA ARG A 124 -6.91 6.85 -11.77
C ARG A 124 -6.80 5.71 -12.78
N HIS A 125 -5.66 5.61 -13.44
CA HIS A 125 -5.45 4.63 -14.51
C HIS A 125 -5.50 3.17 -14.05
N CYS A 126 -4.97 2.87 -12.87
CA CYS A 126 -4.87 1.52 -12.33
C CYS A 126 -5.83 1.30 -11.17
N LYS A 127 -6.29 0.07 -10.99
CA LYS A 127 -7.24 -0.30 -9.93
C LYS A 127 -7.00 -1.71 -9.44
N VAL A 128 -7.00 -1.90 -8.11
CA VAL A 128 -7.17 -3.19 -7.46
C VAL A 128 -8.36 -3.16 -6.51
N THR A 129 -9.02 -4.29 -6.30
CA THR A 129 -10.14 -4.43 -5.37
C THR A 129 -9.81 -5.50 -4.34
N ILE A 130 -9.87 -5.15 -3.06
CA ILE A 130 -9.71 -6.08 -1.94
C ILE A 130 -11.09 -6.34 -1.36
N THR A 131 -11.51 -7.59 -1.31
CA THR A 131 -12.83 -8.04 -0.85
C THR A 131 -12.75 -8.82 0.46
N GLY A 132 -13.91 -9.16 1.03
CA GLY A 132 -13.99 -9.96 2.27
C GLY A 132 -13.61 -9.17 3.52
N LEU A 133 -13.70 -7.85 3.46
CA LEU A 133 -13.37 -6.98 4.59
C LEU A 133 -14.54 -6.86 5.56
N SER A 134 -14.20 -6.72 6.84
CA SER A 134 -15.16 -6.40 7.90
C SER A 134 -14.45 -5.65 9.03
N GLY A 135 -15.10 -4.61 9.58
CA GLY A 135 -14.53 -3.83 10.67
C GLY A 135 -13.63 -2.69 10.22
N GLN A 136 -12.61 -2.41 11.00
CA GLN A 136 -11.69 -1.30 10.81
C GLN A 136 -10.28 -1.80 10.53
N TYR A 137 -9.54 -1.04 9.73
CA TYR A 137 -8.17 -1.37 9.36
C TYR A 137 -7.28 -0.13 9.37
N TYR A 138 -6.00 -0.33 9.66
CA TYR A 138 -4.98 0.56 9.14
C TYR A 138 -4.56 0.08 7.76
N ILE A 139 -4.63 0.96 6.77
CA ILE A 139 -4.02 0.69 5.47
C ILE A 139 -2.67 1.39 5.41
N ARG A 140 -1.64 0.63 5.08
CA ARG A 140 -0.31 1.14 4.75
C ARG A 140 -0.08 0.95 3.27
N LEU A 141 0.29 2.03 2.61
CA LEU A 141 0.64 2.05 1.19
C LEU A 141 2.10 2.41 1.05
N LYS A 142 2.79 1.74 0.15
CA LYS A 142 4.16 2.07 -0.27
C LYS A 142 4.25 1.97 -1.78
N SER A 143 4.88 2.96 -2.41
CA SER A 143 5.22 2.90 -3.83
C SER A 143 6.65 2.44 -4.03
N THR A 144 6.86 1.63 -5.06
CA THR A 144 8.18 1.19 -5.52
C THR A 144 8.34 1.62 -6.97
N TYR A 145 9.51 2.10 -7.33
CA TYR A 145 9.98 2.67 -8.61
C TYR A 145 9.61 4.13 -8.84
N ASP A 146 8.34 4.52 -8.71
CA ASP A 146 7.89 5.89 -8.98
C ASP A 146 6.88 6.35 -7.93
N PRO A 147 6.82 7.66 -7.61
CA PRO A 147 5.75 8.22 -6.81
C PRO A 147 4.40 8.02 -7.49
N VAL A 148 3.38 7.72 -6.70
CA VAL A 148 2.03 7.49 -7.22
C VAL A 148 0.99 8.33 -6.50
N HIS A 149 0.03 8.80 -7.27
CA HIS A 149 -1.21 9.37 -6.77
C HIS A 149 -2.21 8.26 -6.49
N VAL A 150 -2.72 8.18 -5.26
CA VAL A 150 -3.63 7.11 -4.83
C VAL A 150 -5.00 7.66 -4.47
N THR A 151 -6.05 6.92 -4.83
CA THR A 151 -7.41 7.16 -4.37
C THR A 151 -7.98 5.87 -3.79
N ILE A 152 -8.52 5.92 -2.56
CA ILE A 152 -9.10 4.75 -1.88
C ILE A 152 -10.59 5.00 -1.69
N GLU A 153 -11.41 4.02 -2.07
CA GLU A 153 -12.86 4.02 -1.90
C GLU A 153 -13.30 2.78 -1.13
N GLY A 154 -14.11 2.98 -0.08
CA GLY A 154 -14.76 1.88 0.63
C GLY A 154 -16.12 1.56 0.03
N LYS A 155 -16.49 0.28 -0.02
CA LYS A 155 -17.80 -0.18 -0.50
C LYS A 155 -18.43 -1.16 0.46
N ASN A 156 -19.77 -1.12 0.52
CA ASN A 156 -20.55 -2.16 1.22
C ASN A 156 -20.74 -3.41 0.35
N GLY A 157 -21.38 -4.44 0.90
CA GLY A 157 -21.65 -5.69 0.19
C GLY A 157 -22.53 -5.55 -1.07
N GLY A 158 -23.27 -4.46 -1.21
CA GLY A 158 -24.06 -4.11 -2.41
C GLY A 158 -23.29 -3.24 -3.41
N GLY A 159 -22.00 -2.94 -3.17
CA GLY A 159 -21.17 -2.12 -4.06
C GLY A 159 -21.33 -0.60 -3.90
N ALA A 160 -22.18 -0.13 -2.98
CA ALA A 160 -22.36 1.29 -2.73
C ALA A 160 -21.15 1.87 -1.96
N ARG A 161 -20.70 3.07 -2.37
CA ARG A 161 -19.60 3.78 -1.69
C ARG A 161 -19.98 4.16 -0.27
N LEU A 162 -19.03 4.01 0.64
CA LEU A 162 -19.15 4.32 2.04
C LEU A 162 -18.32 5.56 2.42
N PRO A 163 -18.84 6.44 3.29
CA PRO A 163 -18.01 7.49 3.86
C PRO A 163 -17.03 6.92 4.88
N PHE A 164 -15.79 7.34 4.79
CA PHE A 164 -14.78 7.05 5.81
C PHE A 164 -14.92 8.01 7.00
N VAL A 165 -14.83 7.48 8.20
CA VAL A 165 -14.86 8.24 9.44
C VAL A 165 -13.43 8.45 9.92
N GLY A 166 -13.04 9.70 10.17
CA GLY A 166 -11.75 10.03 10.78
C GLY A 166 -10.53 9.83 9.88
N ALA A 167 -10.70 9.64 8.56
CA ALA A 167 -9.55 9.40 7.66
C ALA A 167 -8.89 10.70 7.20
N GLN A 168 -9.67 11.60 6.61
CA GLN A 168 -9.18 12.89 6.08
C GLN A 168 -10.19 14.01 6.28
N VAL A 169 -9.70 15.25 6.34
CA VAL A 169 -10.48 16.47 6.19
C VAL A 169 -10.24 17.05 4.81
N LEU A 170 -11.30 17.36 4.10
CA LEU A 170 -11.24 18.15 2.88
C LEU A 170 -11.40 19.64 3.26
N ILE A 171 -10.39 20.43 2.96
CA ILE A 171 -10.44 21.89 3.03
C ILE A 171 -10.65 22.39 1.59
N ASP A 172 -11.81 22.97 1.34
CA ASP A 172 -12.17 23.54 0.03
C ASP A 172 -12.32 25.05 0.19
N ALA A 173 -11.40 25.80 -0.36
CA ALA A 173 -11.36 27.25 -0.26
C ALA A 173 -11.39 27.87 -1.65
N THR A 174 -12.28 28.87 -1.83
CA THR A 174 -12.36 29.64 -3.06
C THR A 174 -12.04 31.11 -2.75
N GLY A 175 -10.98 31.61 -3.37
CA GLY A 175 -10.58 33.01 -3.32
C GLY A 175 -10.91 33.73 -4.62
N ARG A 176 -11.38 34.98 -4.54
CA ARG A 176 -11.60 35.86 -5.69
C ARG A 176 -10.81 37.15 -5.49
N ALA A 177 -10.06 37.51 -6.53
CA ALA A 177 -9.37 38.78 -6.61
C ALA A 177 -9.66 39.39 -7.96
N ASN A 178 -10.37 40.53 -7.97
CA ASN A 178 -10.92 41.17 -9.20
C ASN A 178 -11.78 40.15 -9.98
N ASP A 179 -11.42 39.88 -11.23
CA ASP A 179 -12.15 38.94 -12.09
C ASP A 179 -11.57 37.52 -12.08
N VAL A 180 -10.53 37.26 -11.27
CA VAL A 180 -9.89 35.95 -11.14
C VAL A 180 -10.41 35.22 -9.92
N THR A 181 -10.97 34.03 -10.16
CA THR A 181 -11.39 33.10 -9.09
C THR A 181 -10.43 31.93 -9.07
N LYS A 182 -9.84 31.65 -7.88
CA LYS A 182 -9.06 30.43 -7.64
C LYS A 182 -9.72 29.58 -6.57
N ARG A 183 -9.80 28.28 -6.83
CA ARG A 183 -10.28 27.28 -5.88
C ARG A 183 -9.14 26.34 -5.50
N ILE A 184 -8.94 26.14 -4.22
CA ILE A 184 -7.93 25.24 -3.68
C ILE A 184 -8.65 24.16 -2.88
N LYS A 185 -8.37 22.89 -3.19
CA LYS A 185 -8.80 21.73 -2.41
C LYS A 185 -7.59 21.10 -1.78
N VAL A 186 -7.60 20.90 -0.48
CA VAL A 186 -6.53 20.26 0.27
C VAL A 186 -7.14 19.12 1.08
N TYR A 187 -6.62 17.92 0.87
CA TYR A 187 -6.91 16.75 1.69
C TYR A 187 -5.87 16.66 2.81
N LYS A 188 -6.30 16.69 4.05
CA LYS A 188 -5.44 16.54 5.22
C LYS A 188 -5.82 15.28 5.97
N PRO A 189 -4.90 14.30 6.12
CA PRO A 189 -5.17 13.13 6.95
C PRO A 189 -5.40 13.58 8.39
N ILE A 190 -6.47 13.07 8.99
CA ILE A 190 -6.68 13.19 10.42
C ILE A 190 -5.77 12.13 11.05
N ARG A 191 -4.68 12.58 11.68
CA ARG A 191 -3.79 11.65 12.36
C ARG A 191 -4.58 10.93 13.45
N ALA A 192 -4.69 9.61 13.33
CA ALA A 192 -5.07 8.80 14.46
C ALA A 192 -4.02 9.02 15.56
N SER A 193 -4.46 9.21 16.80
CA SER A 193 -3.57 9.38 17.96
C SER A 193 -2.66 8.17 18.22
N ALA A 194 -2.95 7.03 17.59
CA ALA A 194 -2.06 5.87 17.53
C ALA A 194 -1.29 5.93 16.21
N SER A 195 -0.14 6.56 16.21
CA SER A 195 0.74 6.57 15.04
C SER A 195 1.41 5.20 14.89
N LEU A 196 0.95 4.42 13.93
CA LEU A 196 1.84 3.41 13.37
C LEU A 196 3.04 4.14 12.76
N PRO A 197 4.26 3.69 13.00
CA PRO A 197 5.41 4.33 12.41
C PRO A 197 5.26 4.35 10.88
N SER A 198 5.49 5.50 10.27
CA SER A 198 5.45 5.67 8.80
C SER A 198 6.55 4.87 8.11
N SER A 199 7.62 4.55 8.84
CA SER A 199 8.71 3.69 8.40
C SER A 199 8.85 2.50 9.34
N VAL A 200 8.95 1.32 8.76
CA VAL A 200 9.51 0.12 9.41
C VAL A 200 10.92 -0.01 8.89
N LEU A 201 11.82 -0.55 9.71
CA LEU A 201 13.16 -0.89 9.24
C LEU A 201 13.02 -1.82 8.03
N GLU A 202 13.28 -1.29 6.85
CA GLU A 202 13.29 -2.02 5.61
C GLU A 202 14.75 -2.24 5.20
N ILE A 203 15.12 -3.48 5.07
CA ILE A 203 16.50 -3.88 4.79
C ILE A 203 16.46 -4.54 3.44
N GLY A 204 17.26 -4.04 2.50
CA GLY A 204 17.41 -4.61 1.16
C GLY A 204 18.14 -5.96 1.14
N ASP A 205 18.74 -6.32 2.26
CA ASP A 205 19.44 -7.58 2.51
C ASP A 205 18.89 -8.29 3.75
N ASP A 206 19.41 -9.47 4.06
CA ASP A 206 18.99 -10.26 5.21
C ASP A 206 19.19 -9.52 6.54
N LEU A 207 18.11 -9.31 7.28
CA LEU A 207 18.15 -8.79 8.64
C LEU A 207 18.42 -9.91 9.63
N CYS A 208 19.63 -9.97 10.15
CA CYS A 208 19.98 -10.86 11.23
C CYS A 208 19.76 -10.19 12.59
N LYS A 209 18.77 -10.67 13.36
CA LYS A 209 18.53 -10.27 14.75
C LYS A 209 18.84 -11.39 15.70
N ARG A 210 19.92 -11.27 16.44
CA ARG A 210 20.25 -12.21 17.53
C ARG A 210 19.58 -11.74 18.82
N LEU A 211 18.56 -12.48 19.28
CA LEU A 211 17.95 -12.28 20.59
C LEU A 211 18.59 -13.30 21.55
N GLN A 212 19.42 -12.82 22.47
CA GLN A 212 20.01 -13.66 23.51
C GLN A 212 19.18 -13.48 24.79
N SER A 213 18.33 -14.46 25.09
CA SER A 213 17.46 -14.42 26.27
C SER A 213 18.10 -15.09 27.51
N ASN A 214 19.19 -15.87 27.31
CA ASN A 214 19.88 -16.54 28.40
C ASN A 214 21.34 -16.84 27.99
N PRO A 215 22.34 -16.47 28.80
CA PRO A 215 23.75 -16.65 28.45
C PRO A 215 24.22 -18.12 28.50
N VAL A 216 23.37 -19.07 28.87
CA VAL A 216 23.77 -20.47 29.08
C VAL A 216 23.37 -21.41 27.94
N ASN A 217 22.63 -20.97 26.95
CA ASN A 217 22.19 -21.86 25.87
C ASN A 217 23.12 -21.74 24.65
N THR A 218 24.13 -22.57 24.62
CA THR A 218 25.08 -22.75 23.50
C THR A 218 24.55 -23.76 22.47
N THR A 219 23.35 -23.60 21.98
CA THR A 219 22.92 -24.28 20.76
C THR A 219 23.52 -23.57 19.58
N THR A 220 24.58 -24.14 19.02
CA THR A 220 25.14 -23.76 17.73
C THR A 220 24.15 -24.20 16.64
N ASP A 221 23.24 -23.31 16.26
CA ASP A 221 22.43 -23.49 15.08
C ASP A 221 23.32 -23.18 13.85
N SER A 222 23.70 -24.23 13.14
CA SER A 222 24.57 -24.14 11.96
C SER A 222 23.92 -23.43 10.77
N SER A 223 22.61 -23.12 10.85
CA SER A 223 21.89 -22.34 9.82
C SER A 223 22.13 -20.82 9.90
N ILE A 224 22.81 -20.34 10.97
CA ILE A 224 23.06 -18.91 11.22
C ILE A 224 24.47 -18.48 10.78
N ALA A 225 25.17 -19.33 10.02
CA ALA A 225 26.53 -18.99 9.56
C ALA A 225 26.64 -17.70 8.72
N SER A 226 25.54 -17.28 8.10
CA SER A 226 25.45 -16.01 7.33
C SER A 226 25.25 -14.76 8.20
N CYS A 227 24.97 -14.92 9.48
CA CYS A 227 24.70 -13.84 10.43
C CYS A 227 25.86 -13.51 11.37
N LEU A 228 27.07 -13.92 11.04
CA LEU A 228 28.24 -13.57 11.82
C LEU A 228 28.65 -12.12 11.50
N PRO A 229 28.76 -11.22 12.49
CA PRO A 229 29.30 -9.89 12.25
C PRO A 229 30.75 -10.03 11.80
N THR A 230 31.04 -9.58 10.58
CA THR A 230 32.43 -9.40 10.11
C THR A 230 32.94 -8.15 10.82
N TYR A 231 33.70 -8.30 11.88
CA TYR A 231 34.48 -7.21 12.46
C TYR A 231 35.62 -6.88 11.48
N VAL A 232 35.59 -5.68 10.92
CA VAL A 232 36.74 -5.05 10.25
C VAL A 232 37.43 -4.14 11.24
#